data_a3e17ec344e24ad6ad38552d09ff2ff0
#
_entry.id   a3e17ec344e24ad6ad38552d09ff2ff0
#
_cell.length_a   1.000
_cell.length_b   1.000
_cell.length_c   1.000
_cell.angle_alpha   90.00
_cell.angle_beta   90.00
_cell.angle_gamma   90.00
#
_symmetry.space_group_name_H-M   'P 1'
#
loop_
_entity.id
_entity.type
_entity.pdbx_description
1 polymer ?
#
loop_
_entity_poly.entity_id
_entity_poly.type
_entity_poly.pdbx_seq_one_letter_code
_entity_poly.pdbx_strand_id
1 'polypeptide(L)'
;MKFIYLRIKSFFNSITGSIAFYPTLYAVLALGFAFIMKWLESIGISRYLQDSFSPLVVNDIETARNILTTLIAGGISILVFSFSMVMLLLSQAATNYSPRVLPSLISNKTHQVILGAFLSSIIYNIITIIGIEPTGKDYQIPGFSVLIGIITALIALGAFVYFIHSISSSIQINNILKNIYLNSKDQLETEINNDNSTTDFPNTTDWEIYNSYESGTIQNIS
;
A
#
# COMPACT_ATOMS: atom_id res chain seq x y z
N MET A 1 -21.92 -19.13 23.15
CA MET A 1 -21.53 -19.05 21.71
C MET A 1 -21.59 -17.63 21.11
N LYS A 2 -22.67 -16.83 21.27
CA LYS A 2 -22.76 -15.46 20.75
C LYS A 2 -21.64 -14.53 21.24
N PHE A 3 -21.18 -14.65 22.48
CA PHE A 3 -20.14 -13.76 23.07
C PHE A 3 -18.75 -14.02 22.48
N ILE A 4 -18.42 -15.27 22.19
CA ILE A 4 -17.15 -15.64 21.52
C ILE A 4 -17.16 -15.16 20.08
N TYR A 5 -18.28 -15.32 19.37
CA TYR A 5 -18.46 -14.84 18.01
C TYR A 5 -18.33 -13.32 17.89
N LEU A 6 -18.92 -12.56 18.83
CA LEU A 6 -18.79 -11.09 18.85
C LEU A 6 -17.36 -10.63 19.18
N ARG A 7 -16.65 -11.35 20.05
CA ARG A 7 -15.25 -11.05 20.36
C ARG A 7 -14.31 -11.35 19.20
N ILE A 8 -14.55 -12.46 18.49
CA ILE A 8 -13.82 -12.82 17.27
C ILE A 8 -14.11 -11.80 16.16
N LYS A 9 -15.36 -11.41 15.96
CA LYS A 9 -15.75 -10.42 14.96
C LYS A 9 -15.18 -9.03 15.27
N SER A 10 -15.18 -8.62 16.54
CA SER A 10 -14.56 -7.35 16.97
C SER A 10 -13.05 -7.37 16.80
N PHE A 11 -12.40 -8.49 17.14
CA PHE A 11 -10.96 -8.69 16.93
C PHE A 11 -10.61 -8.68 15.44
N PHE A 12 -11.40 -9.34 14.61
CA PHE A 12 -11.22 -9.35 13.15
C PHE A 12 -11.41 -7.94 12.54
N ASN A 13 -12.43 -7.20 12.98
CA ASN A 13 -12.64 -5.82 12.51
C ASN A 13 -11.53 -4.86 12.97
N SER A 14 -10.96 -5.07 14.17
CA SER A 14 -9.84 -4.27 14.66
C SER A 14 -8.55 -4.58 13.89
N ILE A 15 -8.34 -5.83 13.48
CA ILE A 15 -7.16 -6.26 12.71
C ILE A 15 -7.27 -5.82 11.24
N THR A 16 -8.46 -5.91 10.62
CA THR A 16 -8.66 -5.49 9.22
C THR A 16 -8.49 -3.99 9.00
N GLY A 17 -8.62 -3.18 10.05
CA GLY A 17 -8.29 -1.75 10.05
C GLY A 17 -6.80 -1.45 10.26
N SER A 18 -5.98 -2.46 10.59
CA SER A 18 -4.54 -2.27 10.81
C SER A 18 -3.77 -2.18 9.50
N ILE A 19 -2.79 -1.28 9.47
CA ILE A 19 -1.85 -1.10 8.35
C ILE A 19 -1.09 -2.40 8.02
N ALA A 20 -0.86 -3.23 9.02
CA ALA A 20 -0.11 -4.48 8.90
C ALA A 20 -0.96 -5.66 8.38
N PHE A 21 -2.29 -5.52 8.27
CA PHE A 21 -3.17 -6.64 7.95
C PHE A 21 -2.87 -7.26 6.59
N TYR A 22 -2.87 -6.46 5.53
CA TYR A 22 -2.62 -6.96 4.18
C TYR A 22 -1.20 -7.54 4.03
N PRO A 23 -0.11 -6.86 4.45
CA PRO A 23 1.23 -7.43 4.39
C PRO A 23 1.35 -8.76 5.12
N THR A 24 0.78 -8.88 6.32
CA THR A 24 0.81 -10.13 7.10
C THR A 24 -0.01 -11.24 6.44
N LEU A 25 -1.18 -10.93 5.90
CA LEU A 25 -2.01 -11.88 5.18
C LEU A 25 -1.28 -12.44 3.96
N TYR A 26 -0.69 -11.56 3.14
CA TYR A 26 0.10 -11.96 1.97
C TYR A 26 1.33 -12.81 2.37
N ALA A 27 2.00 -12.46 3.48
CA ALA A 27 3.13 -13.23 4.02
C ALA A 27 2.72 -14.66 4.38
N VAL A 28 1.58 -14.82 5.08
CA VAL A 28 1.05 -16.14 5.46
C VAL A 28 0.63 -16.94 4.22
N LEU A 29 -0.02 -16.30 3.25
CA LEU A 29 -0.38 -16.95 1.98
C LEU A 29 0.85 -17.41 1.20
N ALA A 30 1.89 -16.58 1.13
CA ALA A 30 3.15 -16.92 0.46
C ALA A 30 3.86 -18.08 1.14
N LEU A 31 3.85 -18.11 2.48
CA LEU A 31 4.41 -19.23 3.26
C LEU A 31 3.65 -20.52 2.95
N GLY A 32 2.32 -20.50 2.98
CA GLY A 32 1.49 -21.67 2.61
C GLY A 32 1.75 -22.11 1.16
N PHE A 33 1.83 -21.17 0.23
CA PHE A 33 2.14 -21.45 -1.18
C PHE A 33 3.54 -22.07 -1.34
N ALA A 34 4.56 -21.59 -0.62
CA ALA A 34 5.90 -22.16 -0.66
C ALA A 34 5.93 -23.61 -0.15
N PHE A 35 5.16 -23.95 0.89
CA PHE A 35 5.03 -25.33 1.34
C PHE A 35 4.31 -26.22 0.33
N ILE A 36 3.27 -25.72 -0.34
CA ILE A 36 2.60 -26.43 -1.42
C ILE A 36 3.57 -26.68 -2.56
N MET A 37 4.37 -25.70 -2.95
CA MET A 37 5.40 -25.86 -3.99
C MET A 37 6.46 -26.89 -3.59
N LYS A 38 6.93 -26.87 -2.33
CA LYS A 38 7.85 -27.89 -1.84
C LYS A 38 7.25 -29.30 -1.91
N TRP A 39 5.96 -29.45 -1.61
CA TRP A 39 5.26 -30.73 -1.74
C TRP A 39 5.12 -31.16 -3.21
N LEU A 40 4.78 -30.25 -4.12
CA LEU A 40 4.71 -30.51 -5.55
C LEU A 40 6.08 -30.94 -6.13
N GLU A 41 7.17 -30.33 -5.69
CA GLU A 41 8.53 -30.72 -6.05
C GLU A 41 8.85 -32.14 -5.58
N SER A 42 8.39 -32.55 -4.39
CA SER A 42 8.59 -33.92 -3.89
C SER A 42 7.88 -34.99 -4.74
N ILE A 43 6.85 -34.63 -5.49
CA ILE A 43 6.14 -35.50 -6.44
C ILE A 43 6.88 -35.58 -7.81
N GLY A 44 7.89 -34.71 -8.05
CA GLY A 44 8.73 -34.76 -9.25
C GLY A 44 8.27 -33.86 -10.39
N ILE A 45 7.51 -32.80 -10.11
CA ILE A 45 7.02 -31.87 -11.14
C ILE A 45 8.16 -31.22 -11.91
N SER A 46 9.29 -30.93 -11.27
CA SER A 46 10.47 -30.37 -11.95
C SER A 46 10.98 -31.26 -13.07
N ARG A 47 10.97 -32.60 -12.91
CA ARG A 47 11.37 -33.53 -13.97
C ARG A 47 10.43 -33.46 -15.18
N TYR A 48 9.14 -33.42 -14.93
CA TYR A 48 8.14 -33.35 -16.00
C TYR A 48 8.21 -32.05 -16.82
N LEU A 49 8.49 -30.93 -16.13
CA LEU A 49 8.65 -29.63 -16.77
C LEU A 49 10.01 -29.48 -17.49
N GLN A 50 11.06 -30.12 -16.99
CA GLN A 50 12.39 -30.11 -17.60
C GLN A 50 12.37 -30.72 -19.00
N ASP A 51 11.57 -31.76 -19.20
CA ASP A 51 11.39 -32.37 -20.51
C ASP A 51 10.64 -31.49 -21.52
N SER A 52 9.76 -30.59 -21.01
CA SER A 52 8.91 -29.72 -21.85
C SER A 52 9.47 -28.29 -22.02
N PHE A 53 10.19 -27.76 -21.05
CA PHE A 53 10.67 -26.35 -21.00
C PHE A 53 12.13 -26.25 -20.51
N SER A 54 13.01 -27.10 -21.03
CA SER A 54 14.41 -27.19 -20.62
C SER A 54 15.19 -25.88 -20.46
N PRO A 55 15.03 -24.82 -21.29
CA PRO A 55 15.84 -23.60 -21.16
C PRO A 55 15.45 -22.68 -19.99
N LEU A 56 14.28 -22.88 -19.39
CA LEU A 56 13.77 -22.01 -18.31
C LEU A 56 13.97 -22.61 -16.90
N VAL A 57 14.33 -23.88 -16.81
CA VAL A 57 14.51 -24.58 -15.55
C VAL A 57 15.98 -24.55 -15.17
N VAL A 58 16.29 -24.01 -13.98
CA VAL A 58 17.66 -23.96 -13.46
C VAL A 58 18.07 -25.37 -13.03
N ASN A 59 19.14 -25.91 -13.63
CA ASN A 59 19.63 -27.26 -13.42
C ASN A 59 20.87 -27.35 -12.52
N ASP A 60 21.39 -26.22 -12.07
CA ASP A 60 22.56 -26.14 -11.22
C ASP A 60 22.20 -25.55 -9.84
N ILE A 61 22.64 -26.26 -8.77
CA ILE A 61 22.34 -25.90 -7.37
C ILE A 61 22.96 -24.56 -7.00
N GLU A 62 24.21 -24.34 -7.43
CA GLU A 62 24.92 -23.12 -7.08
C GLU A 62 24.28 -21.90 -7.76
N THR A 63 23.93 -22.04 -9.03
CA THR A 63 23.18 -21.04 -9.78
C THR A 63 21.82 -20.75 -9.15
N ALA A 64 21.07 -21.78 -8.76
CA ALA A 64 19.78 -21.62 -8.08
C ALA A 64 19.92 -20.85 -6.77
N ARG A 65 20.91 -21.19 -5.93
CA ARG A 65 21.20 -20.49 -4.67
C ARG A 65 21.58 -19.03 -4.92
N ASN A 66 22.48 -18.77 -5.87
CA ASN A 66 22.92 -17.42 -6.20
C ASN A 66 21.77 -16.54 -6.68
N ILE A 67 20.88 -17.07 -7.55
CA ILE A 67 19.68 -16.37 -7.99
C ILE A 67 18.78 -16.04 -6.81
N LEU A 68 18.39 -17.05 -6.02
CA LEU A 68 17.49 -16.87 -4.88
C LEU A 68 18.05 -15.88 -3.85
N THR A 69 19.33 -16.00 -3.51
CA THR A 69 20.00 -15.07 -2.56
C THR A 69 19.97 -13.64 -3.09
N THR A 70 20.23 -13.44 -4.38
CA THR A 70 20.19 -12.12 -5.02
C THR A 70 18.77 -11.55 -5.02
N LEU A 71 17.75 -12.37 -5.31
CA LEU A 71 16.35 -11.96 -5.28
C LEU A 71 15.89 -11.58 -3.86
N ILE A 72 16.32 -12.33 -2.85
CA ILE A 72 16.04 -12.03 -1.44
C ILE A 72 16.67 -10.70 -1.06
N ALA A 73 17.97 -10.51 -1.32
CA ALA A 73 18.71 -9.29 -0.98
C ALA A 73 18.12 -8.06 -1.70
N GLY A 74 17.85 -8.19 -3.00
CA GLY A 74 17.20 -7.14 -3.79
C GLY A 74 15.78 -6.83 -3.30
N GLY A 75 15.00 -7.86 -2.99
CA GLY A 75 13.65 -7.72 -2.45
C GLY A 75 13.63 -6.98 -1.10
N ILE A 76 14.53 -7.31 -0.19
CA ILE A 76 14.69 -6.62 1.10
C ILE A 76 15.05 -5.15 0.87
N SER A 77 15.98 -4.86 -0.05
CA SER A 77 16.37 -3.50 -0.37
C SER A 77 15.21 -2.65 -0.89
N ILE A 78 14.40 -3.20 -1.79
CA ILE A 78 13.19 -2.55 -2.32
C ILE A 78 12.15 -2.34 -1.21
N LEU A 79 11.95 -3.33 -0.33
CA LEU A 79 11.03 -3.24 0.79
C LEU A 79 11.42 -2.11 1.75
N VAL A 80 12.69 -2.04 2.15
CA VAL A 80 13.21 -1.00 3.06
C VAL A 80 13.09 0.39 2.41
N PHE A 81 13.45 0.51 1.13
CA PHE A 81 13.30 1.76 0.39
C PHE A 81 11.85 2.21 0.32
N SER A 82 10.92 1.28 -0.01
CA SER A 82 9.49 1.58 -0.10
C SER A 82 8.92 2.03 1.24
N PHE A 83 9.33 1.38 2.33
CA PHE A 83 8.93 1.79 3.68
C PHE A 83 9.45 3.17 4.05
N SER A 84 10.72 3.47 3.72
CA SER A 84 11.32 4.78 3.95
C SER A 84 10.60 5.89 3.19
N MET A 85 10.17 5.62 1.95
CA MET A 85 9.39 6.57 1.14
C MET A 85 8.01 6.84 1.74
N VAL A 86 7.31 5.80 2.24
CA VAL A 86 6.03 5.98 2.94
C VAL A 86 6.21 6.82 4.20
N MET A 87 7.28 6.58 4.98
CA MET A 87 7.58 7.37 6.18
C MET A 87 7.93 8.81 5.86
N LEU A 88 8.65 9.06 4.76
CA LEU A 88 8.94 10.42 4.29
C LEU A 88 7.66 11.18 3.93
N LEU A 89 6.75 10.54 3.17
CA LEU A 89 5.42 11.11 2.85
C LEU A 89 4.62 11.43 4.10
N LEU A 90 4.64 10.51 5.06
CA LEU A 90 3.95 10.70 6.32
C LEU A 90 4.50 11.89 7.11
N SER A 91 5.83 12.02 7.17
CA SER A 91 6.50 13.15 7.79
C SER A 91 6.13 14.48 7.13
N GLN A 92 6.10 14.53 5.78
CA GLN A 92 5.67 15.71 5.04
C GLN A 92 4.18 16.03 5.27
N ALA A 93 3.34 15.02 5.32
CA ALA A 93 1.92 15.19 5.61
C ALA A 93 1.69 15.70 7.05
N ALA A 94 2.46 15.21 8.01
CA ALA A 94 2.37 15.64 9.42
C ALA A 94 2.70 17.11 9.63
N THR A 95 3.58 17.69 8.82
CA THR A 95 3.94 19.10 8.88
C THR A 95 2.91 20.01 8.21
N ASN A 96 2.17 19.52 7.23
CA ASN A 96 1.25 20.32 6.42
C ASN A 96 -0.23 20.15 6.79
N TYR A 97 -0.60 19.09 7.50
CA TYR A 97 -1.99 18.75 7.79
C TYR A 97 -2.26 18.59 9.29
N SER A 98 -3.52 18.80 9.68
CA SER A 98 -3.97 18.52 11.04
C SER A 98 -3.78 17.03 11.39
N PRO A 99 -3.42 16.67 12.65
CA PRO A 99 -3.24 15.29 13.11
C PRO A 99 -4.42 14.35 12.84
N ARG A 100 -5.61 14.90 12.59
CA ARG A 100 -6.83 14.11 12.28
C ARG A 100 -6.82 13.44 10.91
N VAL A 101 -6.04 13.97 9.95
CA VAL A 101 -6.03 13.46 8.56
C VAL A 101 -4.95 12.40 8.36
N LEU A 102 -3.95 12.35 9.24
CA LEU A 102 -2.82 11.42 9.16
C LEU A 102 -3.21 9.94 9.07
N PRO A 103 -4.18 9.41 9.87
CA PRO A 103 -4.54 7.99 9.80
C PRO A 103 -5.06 7.56 8.44
N SER A 104 -5.74 8.42 7.70
CA SER A 104 -6.29 8.08 6.37
C SER A 104 -5.22 8.00 5.29
N LEU A 105 -4.13 8.77 5.41
CA LEU A 105 -2.97 8.72 4.51
C LEU A 105 -2.14 7.46 4.71
N ILE A 106 -1.99 7.02 5.96
CA ILE A 106 -1.24 5.80 6.31
C ILE A 106 -2.01 4.55 5.89
N SER A 107 -3.33 4.58 5.95
CA SER A 107 -4.22 3.44 5.67
C SER A 107 -4.48 3.20 4.17
N ASN A 108 -3.65 3.75 3.27
CA ASN A 108 -3.82 3.51 1.84
C ASN A 108 -3.61 2.02 1.51
N LYS A 109 -4.69 1.35 1.13
CA LYS A 109 -4.72 -0.08 0.80
C LYS A 109 -3.72 -0.44 -0.30
N THR A 110 -3.53 0.45 -1.26
CA THR A 110 -2.59 0.23 -2.38
C THR A 110 -1.16 0.02 -1.87
N HIS A 111 -0.70 0.87 -0.94
CA HIS A 111 0.65 0.72 -0.38
C HIS A 111 0.79 -0.56 0.45
N GLN A 112 -0.24 -0.92 1.21
CA GLN A 112 -0.24 -2.16 1.99
C GLN A 112 -0.17 -3.41 1.10
N VAL A 113 -0.92 -3.44 0.00
CA VAL A 113 -0.89 -4.55 -0.98
C VAL A 113 0.48 -4.67 -1.63
N ILE A 114 1.08 -3.56 -2.03
CA ILE A 114 2.42 -3.54 -2.63
C ILE A 114 3.49 -4.05 -1.64
N LEU A 115 3.47 -3.56 -0.40
CA LEU A 115 4.37 -4.06 0.66
C LEU A 115 4.14 -5.55 0.92
N GLY A 116 2.88 -6.00 0.86
CA GLY A 116 2.51 -7.42 0.95
C GLY A 116 3.11 -8.24 -0.18
N ALA A 117 3.09 -7.74 -1.42
CA ALA A 117 3.70 -8.41 -2.58
C ALA A 117 5.22 -8.56 -2.42
N PHE A 118 5.92 -7.52 -1.94
CA PHE A 118 7.36 -7.62 -1.65
C PHE A 118 7.66 -8.66 -0.59
N LEU A 119 6.93 -8.60 0.53
CA LEU A 119 7.11 -9.54 1.63
C LEU A 119 6.82 -10.98 1.21
N SER A 120 5.78 -11.19 0.39
CA SER A 120 5.45 -12.50 -0.19
C SER A 120 6.56 -13.07 -1.05
N SER A 121 7.12 -12.26 -1.94
CA SER A 121 8.22 -12.67 -2.80
C SER A 121 9.46 -13.04 -1.98
N ILE A 122 9.81 -12.23 -0.97
CA ILE A 122 10.95 -12.50 -0.10
C ILE A 122 10.76 -13.81 0.68
N ILE A 123 9.60 -14.00 1.33
CA ILE A 123 9.29 -15.20 2.12
C ILE A 123 9.30 -16.45 1.24
N TYR A 124 8.67 -16.37 0.06
CA TYR A 124 8.68 -17.49 -0.90
C TYR A 124 10.11 -17.91 -1.25
N ASN A 125 10.97 -16.95 -1.63
CA ASN A 125 12.35 -17.23 -2.00
C ASN A 125 13.19 -17.76 -0.82
N ILE A 126 12.96 -17.28 0.43
CA ILE A 126 13.61 -17.81 1.63
C ILE A 126 13.23 -19.27 1.87
N ILE A 127 11.95 -19.62 1.78
CA ILE A 127 11.52 -21.02 1.99
C ILE A 127 12.05 -21.91 0.86
N THR A 128 12.10 -21.41 -0.36
CA THR A 128 12.63 -22.16 -1.50
C THR A 128 14.12 -22.45 -1.32
N ILE A 129 14.93 -21.47 -0.90
CA ILE A 129 16.39 -21.68 -0.69
C ILE A 129 16.66 -22.67 0.45
N ILE A 130 15.86 -22.65 1.53
CA ILE A 130 15.96 -23.63 2.62
C ILE A 130 15.63 -25.04 2.12
N GLY A 131 14.78 -25.16 1.09
CA GLY A 131 14.43 -26.43 0.48
C GLY A 131 15.51 -27.03 -0.40
N ILE A 132 16.56 -26.29 -0.76
CA ILE A 132 17.69 -26.77 -1.55
C ILE A 132 18.67 -27.51 -0.63
N GLU A 133 18.56 -28.84 -0.55
CA GLU A 133 19.45 -29.64 0.33
C GLU A 133 20.75 -30.04 -0.36
N PRO A 134 21.89 -30.09 0.35
CA PRO A 134 23.19 -30.41 -0.24
C PRO A 134 23.56 -31.89 -0.12
N THR A 135 22.63 -32.84 -0.26
CA THR A 135 22.97 -34.26 0.03
C THR A 135 22.95 -35.15 -1.20
N GLY A 136 24.03 -35.90 -1.38
CA GLY A 136 24.38 -36.77 -2.49
C GLY A 136 23.51 -37.98 -2.79
N LYS A 137 22.20 -37.87 -2.80
CA LYS A 137 21.27 -38.89 -3.32
C LYS A 137 20.34 -38.22 -4.32
N ASP A 138 20.29 -38.76 -5.54
CA ASP A 138 19.41 -38.41 -6.68
C ASP A 138 18.61 -37.11 -6.55
N TYR A 139 19.31 -36.01 -6.82
CA TYR A 139 18.82 -34.65 -6.60
C TYR A 139 17.82 -34.23 -7.64
N GLN A 140 16.65 -33.88 -7.17
CA GLN A 140 15.77 -32.98 -7.88
C GLN A 140 16.09 -31.56 -7.40
N ILE A 141 16.82 -30.82 -8.23
CA ILE A 141 16.92 -29.38 -8.07
C ILE A 141 15.50 -28.87 -8.19
N PRO A 142 14.99 -28.06 -7.22
CA PRO A 142 13.63 -27.52 -7.28
C PRO A 142 13.54 -26.41 -8.34
N GLY A 143 13.88 -26.76 -9.59
CA GLY A 143 14.02 -25.83 -10.68
C GLY A 143 12.72 -25.10 -11.02
N PHE A 144 11.58 -25.76 -10.83
CA PHE A 144 10.28 -25.13 -10.98
C PHE A 144 9.99 -24.12 -9.85
N SER A 145 10.31 -24.47 -8.61
CA SER A 145 10.16 -23.54 -7.47
C SER A 145 11.06 -22.31 -7.63
N VAL A 146 12.27 -22.47 -8.16
CA VAL A 146 13.18 -21.36 -8.49
C VAL A 146 12.58 -20.47 -9.57
N LEU A 147 12.00 -21.05 -10.63
CA LEU A 147 11.34 -20.31 -11.70
C LEU A 147 10.17 -19.47 -11.16
N ILE A 148 9.33 -20.05 -10.30
CA ILE A 148 8.25 -19.31 -9.63
C ILE A 148 8.82 -18.20 -8.73
N GLY A 149 9.96 -18.44 -8.07
CA GLY A 149 10.68 -17.42 -7.29
C GLY A 149 11.10 -16.22 -8.14
N ILE A 150 11.62 -16.47 -9.33
CA ILE A 150 11.96 -15.42 -10.30
C ILE A 150 10.69 -14.66 -10.74
N ILE A 151 9.62 -15.37 -11.07
CA ILE A 151 8.36 -14.76 -11.50
C ILE A 151 7.78 -13.87 -10.38
N THR A 152 7.75 -14.36 -9.14
CA THR A 152 7.25 -13.55 -8.01
C THR A 152 8.10 -12.31 -7.76
N ALA A 153 9.41 -12.40 -7.95
CA ALA A 153 10.32 -11.27 -7.86
C ALA A 153 10.10 -10.24 -8.99
N LEU A 154 9.85 -10.70 -10.22
CA LEU A 154 9.50 -9.82 -11.34
C LEU A 154 8.17 -9.09 -11.10
N ILE A 155 7.17 -9.79 -10.56
CA ILE A 155 5.90 -9.17 -10.16
C ILE A 155 6.13 -8.13 -9.06
N ALA A 156 6.97 -8.42 -8.05
CA ALA A 156 7.34 -7.48 -7.01
C ALA A 156 8.06 -6.25 -7.59
N LEU A 157 8.95 -6.43 -8.57
CA LEU A 157 9.61 -5.32 -9.25
C LEU A 157 8.62 -4.45 -10.03
N GLY A 158 7.65 -5.05 -10.73
CA GLY A 158 6.55 -4.33 -11.38
C GLY A 158 5.68 -3.55 -10.36
N ALA A 159 5.38 -4.17 -9.22
CA ALA A 159 4.69 -3.51 -8.12
C ALA A 159 5.49 -2.33 -7.55
N PHE A 160 6.83 -2.41 -7.54
CA PHE A 160 7.71 -1.31 -7.14
C PHE A 160 7.62 -0.11 -8.10
N VAL A 161 7.63 -0.35 -9.41
CA VAL A 161 7.45 0.72 -10.40
C VAL A 161 6.09 1.41 -10.20
N TYR A 162 5.04 0.62 -10.01
CA TYR A 162 3.72 1.16 -9.71
C TYR A 162 3.68 1.95 -8.39
N PHE A 163 4.40 1.47 -7.35
CA PHE A 163 4.53 2.14 -6.08
C PHE A 163 5.17 3.54 -6.22
N ILE A 164 6.28 3.65 -6.96
CA ILE A 164 6.93 4.94 -7.22
C ILE A 164 5.99 5.90 -7.95
N HIS A 165 5.25 5.40 -8.96
CA HIS A 165 4.25 6.20 -9.66
C HIS A 165 3.14 6.68 -8.72
N SER A 166 2.61 5.81 -7.89
CA SER A 166 1.54 6.12 -6.91
C SER A 166 1.98 7.18 -5.90
N ILE A 167 3.21 7.07 -5.37
CA ILE A 167 3.79 8.06 -4.46
C ILE A 167 3.98 9.41 -5.14
N SER A 168 4.57 9.42 -6.34
CA SER A 168 4.80 10.64 -7.10
C SER A 168 3.48 11.40 -7.37
N SER A 169 2.44 10.67 -7.75
CA SER A 169 1.11 11.24 -7.96
C SER A 169 0.50 11.82 -6.67
N SER A 170 0.67 11.13 -5.54
CA SER A 170 0.15 11.59 -4.24
C SER A 170 0.80 12.91 -3.79
N ILE A 171 2.10 13.09 -4.05
CA ILE A 171 2.82 14.34 -3.74
C ILE A 171 2.32 15.49 -4.60
N GLN A 172 2.08 15.25 -5.89
CA GLN A 172 1.61 16.27 -6.82
C GLN A 172 0.22 16.79 -6.46
N ILE A 173 -0.72 15.91 -6.13
CA ILE A 173 -2.09 16.28 -5.72
C ILE A 173 -2.06 17.19 -4.49
N ASN A 174 -1.24 16.88 -3.50
CA ASN A 174 -1.10 17.70 -2.30
C ASN A 174 -0.58 19.11 -2.61
N ASN A 175 0.39 19.23 -3.51
CA ASN A 175 0.93 20.53 -3.95
C ASN A 175 -0.12 21.33 -4.74
N ILE A 176 -0.90 20.69 -5.60
CA ILE A 176 -1.96 21.33 -6.38
C ILE A 176 -3.05 21.88 -5.45
N LEU A 177 -3.52 21.08 -4.50
CA LEU A 177 -4.53 21.50 -3.51
C LEU A 177 -4.04 22.68 -2.67
N LYS A 178 -2.77 22.67 -2.24
CA LYS A 178 -2.17 23.78 -1.51
C LYS A 178 -2.12 25.07 -2.35
N ASN A 179 -1.75 24.96 -3.61
CA ASN A 179 -1.71 26.10 -4.53
C ASN A 179 -3.11 26.66 -4.80
N ILE A 180 -4.13 25.81 -5.00
CA ILE A 180 -5.51 26.24 -5.16
C ILE A 180 -6.00 26.97 -3.89
N TYR A 181 -5.73 26.42 -2.71
CA TYR A 181 -6.10 27.05 -1.44
C TYR A 181 -5.45 28.44 -1.28
N LEU A 182 -4.16 28.57 -1.53
CA LEU A 182 -3.45 29.84 -1.43
C LEU A 182 -3.97 30.87 -2.42
N ASN A 183 -4.19 30.47 -3.68
CA ASN A 183 -4.72 31.37 -4.71
C ASN A 183 -6.15 31.82 -4.39
N SER A 184 -7.00 30.91 -3.87
CA SER A 184 -8.36 31.27 -3.46
C SER A 184 -8.36 32.21 -2.26
N LYS A 185 -7.44 32.00 -1.31
CA LYS A 185 -7.28 32.90 -0.15
C LYS A 185 -6.85 34.30 -0.59
N ASP A 186 -5.84 34.41 -1.45
CA ASP A 186 -5.36 35.70 -1.97
C ASP A 186 -6.46 36.45 -2.75
N GLN A 187 -7.28 35.73 -3.52
CA GLN A 187 -8.42 36.33 -4.23
C GLN A 187 -9.47 36.86 -3.25
N LEU A 188 -9.82 36.09 -2.21
CA LEU A 188 -10.76 36.53 -1.18
C LEU A 188 -10.24 37.73 -0.39
N GLU A 189 -8.94 37.74 0.00
CA GLU A 189 -8.33 38.88 0.67
C GLU A 189 -8.32 40.14 -0.23
N THR A 190 -8.10 39.96 -1.51
CA THR A 190 -8.14 41.06 -2.49
C THR A 190 -9.54 41.61 -2.67
N GLU A 191 -10.57 40.73 -2.74
CA GLU A 191 -11.98 41.15 -2.80
C GLU A 191 -12.41 41.88 -1.52
N ILE A 192 -12.07 41.34 -0.33
CA ILE A 192 -12.37 41.99 0.94
C ILE A 192 -11.68 43.35 1.08
N ASN A 193 -10.43 43.49 0.60
CA ASN A 193 -9.73 44.77 0.63
C ASN A 193 -10.27 45.77 -0.41
N ASN A 194 -10.79 45.30 -1.54
CA ASN A 194 -11.43 46.14 -2.56
C ASN A 194 -12.87 46.49 -2.18
N ASP A 195 -13.55 45.65 -1.39
CA ASP A 195 -14.90 45.87 -0.91
C ASP A 195 -14.96 46.87 0.30
N ASN A 196 -13.81 47.40 0.74
CA ASN A 196 -13.75 48.58 1.62
C ASN A 196 -14.24 49.87 0.93
N SER A 197 -14.65 49.83 -0.33
CA SER A 197 -15.45 50.86 -0.97
C SER A 197 -16.93 50.66 -0.60
N THR A 198 -17.31 51.20 0.59
CA THR A 198 -18.68 51.59 0.89
C THR A 198 -19.76 50.65 0.32
N THR A 199 -20.03 49.54 0.95
CA THR A 199 -21.38 49.02 0.95
C THR A 199 -22.24 50.05 1.64
N ASP A 200 -22.76 50.92 0.83
CA ASP A 200 -23.85 51.80 1.25
C ASP A 200 -25.02 50.86 1.53
N PHE A 201 -25.13 50.44 2.77
CA PHE A 201 -26.25 49.62 3.19
C PHE A 201 -27.52 50.42 2.86
N PRO A 202 -28.48 49.82 2.19
CA PRO A 202 -29.71 50.54 1.86
C PRO A 202 -30.26 51.15 3.14
N ASN A 203 -30.70 52.41 3.04
CA ASN A 203 -31.25 53.14 4.16
C ASN A 203 -32.41 52.32 4.75
N THR A 204 -32.24 51.80 5.93
CA THR A 204 -33.18 50.91 6.60
C THR A 204 -34.21 51.68 7.48
N THR A 205 -34.26 53.02 7.42
CA THR A 205 -35.19 53.84 8.22
C THR A 205 -36.63 53.56 7.95
N ASP A 206 -36.94 53.06 6.72
CA ASP A 206 -38.34 52.78 6.28
C ASP A 206 -38.68 51.28 6.37
N TRP A 207 -37.81 50.47 6.93
CA TRP A 207 -38.07 49.03 7.05
C TRP A 207 -38.95 48.75 8.27
N GLU A 208 -40.03 47.95 8.05
CA GLU A 208 -40.83 47.42 9.12
C GLU A 208 -40.06 46.40 9.95
N ILE A 209 -40.04 46.59 11.26
CA ILE A 209 -39.37 45.70 12.20
C ILE A 209 -40.34 44.56 12.54
N TYR A 210 -40.03 43.37 12.05
CA TYR A 210 -40.72 42.14 12.41
C TYR A 210 -40.00 41.48 13.58
N ASN A 211 -40.64 41.39 14.73
CA ASN A 211 -40.14 40.67 15.91
C ASN A 211 -40.63 39.21 15.82
N SER A 212 -39.68 38.28 15.81
CA SER A 212 -39.98 36.85 15.92
C SER A 212 -40.35 36.51 17.36
N TYR A 213 -41.46 35.83 17.57
CA TYR A 213 -41.87 35.36 18.92
C TYR A 213 -41.16 34.07 19.32
N GLU A 214 -40.46 33.39 18.37
CA GLU A 214 -39.66 32.17 18.63
C GLU A 214 -38.24 32.34 18.10
N SER A 215 -37.28 31.73 18.82
CA SER A 215 -35.90 31.71 18.39
C SER A 215 -35.76 30.71 17.24
N GLY A 216 -35.37 31.18 16.06
CA GLY A 216 -35.17 30.37 14.87
C GLY A 216 -34.04 30.91 13.97
N THR A 217 -33.60 30.12 13.02
CA THR A 217 -32.59 30.50 12.02
C THR A 217 -33.31 30.88 10.70
N ILE A 218 -33.05 32.07 10.17
CA ILE A 218 -33.55 32.47 8.86
C ILE A 218 -32.83 31.68 7.79
N GLN A 219 -33.52 30.82 7.05
CA GLN A 219 -32.92 29.98 6.01
C GLN A 219 -33.08 30.54 4.59
N ASN A 220 -34.07 31.34 4.34
CA ASN A 220 -34.28 31.97 3.01
C ASN A 220 -35.24 33.17 3.12
N ILE A 221 -34.89 34.28 2.48
CA ILE A 221 -35.79 35.41 2.23
C ILE A 221 -35.90 35.53 0.72
N SER A 222 -37.01 35.13 0.16
CA SER A 222 -37.31 35.30 -1.26
C SER A 222 -38.06 36.63 -1.51
#